data_c26e11123686669c70ac5165ef0a812e
#
_entry.id   c26e11123686669c70ac5165ef0a812e
#
_cell.length_a   1.000
_cell.length_b   1.000
_cell.length_c   1.000
_cell.angle_alpha   90.00
_cell.angle_beta   90.00
_cell.angle_gamma   90.00
#
_symmetry.space_group_name_H-M   'P 1'
#
loop_
_entity.id
_entity.type
_entity.pdbx_description
1 polymer ?
#
loop_
_entity_poly.entity_id
_entity_poly.type
_entity_poly.pdbx_seq_one_letter_code
_entity_poly.pdbx_strand_id
1 'polypeptide(L)'
;MSETHVDVLIVGAGISGIGAACHLTRDCPGKTYTILERRDAIGGTWDLFRYPGIRSDSDMFTFGFSFRPWLATKILADGTSIREYVQATASEYDVEKNIRFGLKVTRASWSSATGLWTIDALRESTGHTERFTAGFLVAGTGYYNYDEGFRPQFPGEEDFAGQIVHPQHWPEDLDYADKSVVIIGSGATAITLVPAMATTAAHVTMLQRSPSYVVSLPAVDKISAGLRKVLPAGVVYKLARARNIGIQRAMYALAKARPGIMRGIVIKGAKRQLKGTSDVKHFTPEYDPWDQRLCVVPDGDLFKTIRSGRADVVTDRIDHFTAGGIRLESGAELKADVIVSATGLTVQMLGGASVEVDGEPVVLNRRVTYKGVLLEGVPNAAMIFGYVNASWTLKADISSEYICRLLTHMDEHGWNQVVVHAVDSDRDEGSVLGALNSGYVRRGNDHMPRQGTNGPWKVRHNYLHDAPMLTRKPIDDGVVQFTVTPADSEPLREASA
;
A
#
# COMPACT_ATOMS: atom_id res chain seq x y z
N MET A 1 4.09 5.56 35.46
CA MET A 1 3.26 4.94 34.41
C MET A 1 3.85 3.56 34.16
N SER A 2 3.06 2.47 34.17
CA SER A 2 3.59 1.14 33.89
C SER A 2 3.96 1.05 32.42
N GLU A 3 5.21 0.83 32.14
CA GLU A 3 5.73 0.59 30.79
C GLU A 3 5.20 -0.79 30.34
N THR A 4 4.54 -0.85 29.18
CA THR A 4 4.01 -2.09 28.63
C THR A 4 5.10 -2.73 27.78
N HIS A 5 5.61 -3.89 28.21
CA HIS A 5 6.58 -4.68 27.45
C HIS A 5 5.89 -5.80 26.67
N VAL A 6 6.33 -6.05 25.43
CA VAL A 6 5.91 -7.20 24.60
C VAL A 6 7.10 -7.74 23.80
N ASP A 7 7.03 -9.01 23.39
CA ASP A 7 8.07 -9.59 22.52
C ASP A 7 8.09 -8.91 21.15
N VAL A 8 6.90 -8.63 20.57
CA VAL A 8 6.77 -8.03 19.23
C VAL A 8 5.79 -6.86 19.26
N LEU A 9 6.20 -5.70 18.78
CA LEU A 9 5.30 -4.56 18.57
C LEU A 9 5.07 -4.36 17.08
N ILE A 10 3.80 -4.31 16.68
CA ILE A 10 3.38 -4.07 15.29
C ILE A 10 2.83 -2.65 15.21
N VAL A 11 3.26 -1.89 14.20
CA VAL A 11 2.73 -0.55 13.93
C VAL A 11 1.78 -0.61 12.74
N GLY A 12 0.50 -0.30 13.00
CA GLY A 12 -0.58 -0.25 12.02
C GLY A 12 -1.46 -1.50 11.99
N ALA A 13 -2.79 -1.32 12.08
CA ALA A 13 -3.82 -2.36 11.96
C ALA A 13 -4.46 -2.41 10.55
N GLY A 14 -3.69 -2.07 9.52
CA GLY A 14 -4.05 -2.30 8.13
C GLY A 14 -3.84 -3.76 7.72
N ILE A 15 -4.05 -4.09 6.44
CA ILE A 15 -3.94 -5.45 5.91
C ILE A 15 -2.57 -6.09 6.21
N SER A 16 -1.48 -5.31 6.23
CA SER A 16 -0.13 -5.80 6.54
C SER A 16 0.03 -6.17 8.01
N GLY A 17 -0.37 -5.28 8.93
CA GLY A 17 -0.23 -5.52 10.37
C GLY A 17 -1.15 -6.62 10.87
N ILE A 18 -2.41 -6.67 10.40
CA ILE A 18 -3.33 -7.76 10.72
C ILE A 18 -2.79 -9.09 10.18
N GLY A 19 -2.26 -9.11 8.94
CA GLY A 19 -1.60 -10.30 8.39
C GLY A 19 -0.44 -10.79 9.25
N ALA A 20 0.46 -9.87 9.66
CA ALA A 20 1.59 -10.20 10.54
C ALA A 20 1.13 -10.76 11.89
N ALA A 21 0.13 -10.14 12.51
CA ALA A 21 -0.42 -10.60 13.78
C ALA A 21 -1.04 -12.01 13.66
N CYS A 22 -1.76 -12.29 12.57
CA CYS A 22 -2.30 -13.63 12.32
C CYS A 22 -1.19 -14.67 12.16
N HIS A 23 -0.08 -14.32 11.48
CA HIS A 23 1.08 -15.20 11.39
C HIS A 23 1.73 -15.42 12.77
N LEU A 24 1.93 -14.37 13.57
CA LEU A 24 2.45 -14.50 14.94
C LEU A 24 1.58 -15.41 15.79
N THR A 25 0.26 -15.21 15.77
CA THR A 25 -0.68 -16.06 16.54
C THR A 25 -0.60 -17.53 16.15
N ARG A 26 -0.41 -17.83 14.85
CA ARG A 26 -0.35 -19.21 14.34
C ARG A 26 1.01 -19.86 14.47
N ASP A 27 2.06 -19.12 14.14
CA ASP A 27 3.38 -19.66 13.86
C ASP A 27 4.38 -19.38 15.01
N CYS A 28 4.03 -18.43 15.92
CA CYS A 28 4.81 -18.05 17.11
C CYS A 28 3.91 -17.92 18.36
N PRO A 29 3.13 -18.96 18.74
CA PRO A 29 2.09 -18.83 19.77
C PRO A 29 2.63 -18.48 21.17
N GLY A 30 3.94 -18.65 21.42
CA GLY A 30 4.61 -18.26 22.67
C GLY A 30 4.99 -16.77 22.76
N LYS A 31 4.90 -16.02 21.67
CA LYS A 31 5.25 -14.60 21.66
C LYS A 31 4.08 -13.71 22.03
N THR A 32 4.32 -12.81 22.97
CA THR A 32 3.40 -11.71 23.27
C THR A 32 3.53 -10.63 22.20
N TYR A 33 2.42 -10.03 21.77
CA TYR A 33 2.48 -8.90 20.85
C TYR A 33 1.37 -7.88 21.10
N THR A 34 1.61 -6.64 20.66
CA THR A 34 0.60 -5.59 20.58
C THR A 34 0.67 -4.88 19.21
N ILE A 35 -0.47 -4.38 18.77
CA ILE A 35 -0.59 -3.57 17.56
C ILE A 35 -0.95 -2.15 18.00
N LEU A 36 -0.17 -1.15 17.56
CA LEU A 36 -0.52 0.25 17.74
C LEU A 36 -1.13 0.78 16.44
N GLU A 37 -2.38 1.23 16.51
CA GLU A 37 -3.10 1.79 15.38
C GLU A 37 -3.48 3.24 15.69
N ARG A 38 -3.14 4.15 14.76
CA ARG A 38 -3.46 5.57 14.89
C ARG A 38 -4.96 5.85 14.84
N ARG A 39 -5.68 5.13 13.98
CA ARG A 39 -7.12 5.29 13.77
C ARG A 39 -7.92 4.50 14.82
N ASP A 40 -9.23 4.72 14.84
CA ASP A 40 -10.13 4.03 15.78
C ASP A 40 -10.72 2.74 15.18
N ALA A 41 -10.20 2.28 14.04
CA ALA A 41 -10.72 1.11 13.35
C ALA A 41 -9.62 0.31 12.62
N ILE A 42 -9.87 -0.99 12.46
CA ILE A 42 -9.10 -1.88 11.60
C ILE A 42 -9.39 -1.55 10.13
N GLY A 43 -8.33 -1.58 9.30
CA GLY A 43 -8.48 -1.48 7.84
C GLY A 43 -7.40 -0.67 7.13
N GLY A 44 -6.71 0.23 7.85
CA GLY A 44 -5.66 1.07 7.26
C GLY A 44 -6.17 1.88 6.07
N THR A 45 -5.58 1.72 4.89
CA THR A 45 -5.99 2.38 3.64
C THR A 45 -7.49 2.17 3.32
N TRP A 46 -8.03 0.99 3.59
CA TRP A 46 -9.44 0.65 3.30
C TRP A 46 -10.43 1.23 4.32
N ASP A 47 -9.94 1.71 5.44
CA ASP A 47 -10.70 2.50 6.39
C ASP A 47 -10.52 4.02 6.17
N LEU A 48 -9.32 4.45 5.73
CA LEU A 48 -9.03 5.86 5.45
C LEU A 48 -9.83 6.40 4.27
N PHE A 49 -9.80 5.70 3.13
CA PHE A 49 -10.45 6.16 1.91
C PHE A 49 -11.94 5.81 1.88
N ARG A 50 -12.78 6.84 1.76
CA ARG A 50 -14.25 6.73 1.77
C ARG A 50 -14.92 7.27 0.51
N TYR A 51 -14.13 7.68 -0.49
CA TYR A 51 -14.69 8.26 -1.71
C TYR A 51 -15.54 7.25 -2.50
N PRO A 52 -16.55 7.71 -3.25
CA PRO A 52 -17.46 6.87 -4.02
C PRO A 52 -16.74 5.89 -4.96
N GLY A 53 -17.15 4.64 -4.93
CA GLY A 53 -16.64 3.61 -5.81
C GLY A 53 -15.26 3.08 -5.46
N ILE A 54 -14.66 3.46 -4.32
CA ILE A 54 -13.35 2.92 -3.89
C ILE A 54 -13.32 1.40 -3.98
N ARG A 55 -12.28 0.87 -4.62
CA ARG A 55 -12.11 -0.56 -4.89
C ARG A 55 -10.64 -0.92 -5.08
N SER A 56 -10.35 -2.22 -4.98
CA SER A 56 -9.04 -2.75 -5.36
C SER A 56 -8.90 -2.86 -6.87
N ASP A 57 -7.72 -2.53 -7.39
CA ASP A 57 -7.27 -2.83 -8.75
C ASP A 57 -6.65 -4.24 -8.87
N SER A 58 -6.49 -4.92 -7.74
CA SER A 58 -6.01 -6.31 -7.65
C SER A 58 -7.17 -7.27 -7.40
N ASP A 59 -7.10 -8.46 -8.00
CA ASP A 59 -8.09 -9.51 -7.73
C ASP A 59 -7.92 -10.11 -6.32
N MET A 60 -9.03 -10.46 -5.69
CA MET A 60 -9.06 -10.96 -4.31
C MET A 60 -8.46 -12.37 -4.13
N PHE A 61 -8.24 -13.14 -5.20
CA PHE A 61 -7.51 -14.41 -5.08
C PHE A 61 -6.02 -14.17 -4.80
N THR A 62 -5.47 -13.07 -5.30
CA THR A 62 -4.08 -12.68 -5.03
C THR A 62 -3.97 -11.63 -3.93
N PHE A 63 -5.01 -10.82 -3.71
CA PHE A 63 -5.04 -9.81 -2.66
C PHE A 63 -5.52 -10.33 -1.29
N GLY A 64 -6.30 -11.41 -1.24
CA GLY A 64 -6.63 -12.09 0.02
C GLY A 64 -5.40 -12.80 0.61
N PHE A 65 -5.44 -13.06 1.91
CA PHE A 65 -4.39 -13.82 2.59
C PHE A 65 -4.33 -15.28 2.09
N SER A 66 -3.15 -15.87 2.09
CA SER A 66 -2.96 -17.28 1.69
C SER A 66 -3.67 -18.24 2.65
N PHE A 67 -3.71 -17.89 3.94
CA PHE A 67 -4.29 -18.68 5.01
C PHE A 67 -5.81 -18.46 5.20
N ARG A 68 -6.37 -17.36 4.66
CA ARG A 68 -7.80 -17.04 4.74
C ARG A 68 -8.38 -16.76 3.35
N PRO A 69 -8.99 -17.77 2.70
CA PRO A 69 -9.49 -17.65 1.34
C PRO A 69 -10.59 -16.60 1.18
N TRP A 70 -10.54 -15.84 0.09
CA TRP A 70 -11.67 -15.02 -0.36
C TRP A 70 -12.73 -15.90 -1.02
N LEU A 71 -13.91 -15.96 -0.43
CA LEU A 71 -14.98 -16.86 -0.88
C LEU A 71 -16.05 -16.17 -1.73
N ALA A 72 -16.06 -14.84 -1.83
CA ALA A 72 -17.01 -14.15 -2.70
C ALA A 72 -16.70 -14.38 -4.20
N THR A 73 -17.72 -14.25 -5.04
CA THR A 73 -17.58 -14.39 -6.49
C THR A 73 -17.04 -13.15 -7.17
N LYS A 74 -17.29 -11.96 -6.59
CA LYS A 74 -16.74 -10.69 -7.05
C LYS A 74 -15.26 -10.64 -6.67
N ILE A 75 -14.39 -10.56 -7.66
CA ILE A 75 -12.93 -10.60 -7.47
C ILE A 75 -12.27 -9.23 -7.45
N LEU A 76 -12.89 -8.23 -8.07
CA LEU A 76 -12.50 -6.82 -7.91
C LEU A 76 -13.39 -6.23 -6.82
N ALA A 77 -12.94 -6.36 -5.56
CA ALA A 77 -13.74 -6.00 -4.40
C ALA A 77 -13.75 -4.48 -4.14
N ASP A 78 -14.86 -3.97 -3.66
CA ASP A 78 -14.97 -2.61 -3.14
C ASP A 78 -14.30 -2.45 -1.77
N GLY A 79 -14.00 -1.21 -1.39
CA GLY A 79 -13.28 -0.90 -0.17
C GLY A 79 -13.97 -1.40 1.10
N THR A 80 -15.30 -1.34 1.16
CA THR A 80 -16.08 -1.85 2.30
C THR A 80 -15.91 -3.34 2.46
N SER A 81 -16.08 -4.12 1.38
CA SER A 81 -15.87 -5.58 1.40
C SER A 81 -14.45 -5.97 1.81
N ILE A 82 -13.43 -5.18 1.40
CA ILE A 82 -12.05 -5.45 1.81
C ILE A 82 -11.85 -5.14 3.29
N ARG A 83 -12.38 -4.01 3.78
CA ARG A 83 -12.32 -3.65 5.19
C ARG A 83 -12.99 -4.72 6.06
N GLU A 84 -14.18 -5.15 5.71
CA GLU A 84 -14.90 -6.24 6.38
C GLU A 84 -14.11 -7.55 6.37
N TYR A 85 -13.45 -7.86 5.26
CA TYR A 85 -12.58 -9.03 5.15
C TYR A 85 -11.40 -8.94 6.13
N VAL A 86 -10.74 -7.79 6.26
CA VAL A 86 -9.62 -7.60 7.19
C VAL A 86 -10.10 -7.66 8.64
N GLN A 87 -11.23 -7.02 8.96
CA GLN A 87 -11.86 -7.07 10.30
C GLN A 87 -12.24 -8.51 10.67
N ALA A 88 -12.95 -9.20 9.79
CA ALA A 88 -13.32 -10.60 10.01
C ALA A 88 -12.09 -11.52 10.15
N THR A 89 -10.98 -11.20 9.49
CA THR A 89 -9.71 -11.92 9.66
C THR A 89 -9.15 -11.69 11.06
N ALA A 90 -9.12 -10.45 11.54
CA ALA A 90 -8.64 -10.11 12.88
C ALA A 90 -9.47 -10.81 13.98
N SER A 91 -10.80 -10.85 13.81
CA SER A 91 -11.71 -11.52 14.73
C SER A 91 -11.52 -13.05 14.73
N GLU A 92 -11.44 -13.68 13.54
CA GLU A 92 -11.27 -15.12 13.39
C GLU A 92 -9.98 -15.66 14.06
N TYR A 93 -8.92 -14.84 14.06
CA TYR A 93 -7.62 -15.18 14.66
C TYR A 93 -7.41 -14.56 16.05
N ASP A 94 -8.46 -13.99 16.65
CA ASP A 94 -8.43 -13.38 18.00
C ASP A 94 -7.32 -12.30 18.15
N VAL A 95 -7.07 -11.55 17.06
CA VAL A 95 -6.05 -10.50 17.01
C VAL A 95 -6.56 -9.20 17.65
N GLU A 96 -7.86 -8.94 17.62
CA GLU A 96 -8.48 -7.67 18.02
C GLU A 96 -8.13 -7.26 19.46
N LYS A 97 -8.04 -8.21 20.38
CA LYS A 97 -7.69 -7.97 21.80
C LYS A 97 -6.30 -7.36 22.00
N ASN A 98 -5.41 -7.54 21.02
CA ASN A 98 -4.02 -7.03 21.06
C ASN A 98 -3.87 -5.68 20.38
N ILE A 99 -4.97 -5.06 19.86
CA ILE A 99 -4.92 -3.77 19.19
C ILE A 99 -5.16 -2.64 20.18
N ARG A 100 -4.30 -1.64 20.14
CA ARG A 100 -4.45 -0.36 20.84
C ARG A 100 -4.73 0.73 19.80
N PHE A 101 -5.98 1.18 19.76
CA PHE A 101 -6.45 2.23 18.84
C PHE A 101 -6.14 3.64 19.37
N GLY A 102 -6.16 4.63 18.45
CA GLY A 102 -5.96 6.04 18.73
C GLY A 102 -4.51 6.38 19.12
N LEU A 103 -3.53 5.55 18.75
CA LEU A 103 -2.12 5.70 19.11
C LEU A 103 -1.25 5.84 17.86
N LYS A 104 -0.79 7.07 17.60
CA LYS A 104 0.18 7.39 16.54
C LYS A 104 1.59 7.20 17.06
N VAL A 105 2.32 6.21 16.55
CA VAL A 105 3.76 6.07 16.84
C VAL A 105 4.49 7.27 16.27
N THR A 106 5.22 7.96 17.12
CA THR A 106 5.99 9.16 16.77
C THR A 106 7.50 8.93 16.79
N ARG A 107 7.97 8.00 17.64
CA ARG A 107 9.38 7.65 17.75
C ARG A 107 9.55 6.18 18.08
N ALA A 108 10.58 5.56 17.52
CA ALA A 108 11.07 4.23 17.88
C ALA A 108 12.59 4.30 18.06
N SER A 109 13.11 3.96 19.23
CA SER A 109 14.51 4.05 19.60
C SER A 109 15.02 2.70 20.06
N TRP A 110 16.03 2.16 19.37
CA TRP A 110 16.72 0.93 19.75
C TRP A 110 17.88 1.23 20.69
N SER A 111 18.04 0.40 21.71
CA SER A 111 19.21 0.39 22.58
C SER A 111 19.94 -0.94 22.48
N SER A 112 21.15 -0.95 21.95
CA SER A 112 22.01 -2.14 21.90
C SER A 112 22.47 -2.59 23.30
N ALA A 113 22.44 -1.69 24.29
CA ALA A 113 22.78 -2.00 25.68
C ALA A 113 21.70 -2.87 26.35
N THR A 114 20.42 -2.66 26.01
CA THR A 114 19.30 -3.41 26.60
C THR A 114 18.72 -4.47 25.64
N GLY A 115 19.05 -4.40 24.33
CA GLY A 115 18.46 -5.27 23.31
C GLY A 115 16.95 -5.00 23.10
N LEU A 116 16.48 -3.78 23.35
CA LEU A 116 15.08 -3.42 23.30
C LEU A 116 14.82 -2.15 22.47
N TRP A 117 13.67 -2.17 21.84
CA TRP A 117 13.03 -0.98 21.28
C TRP A 117 12.22 -0.26 22.36
N THR A 118 12.36 1.06 22.43
CA THR A 118 11.44 1.97 23.14
C THR A 118 10.61 2.72 22.13
N ILE A 119 9.28 2.63 22.24
CA ILE A 119 8.34 3.20 21.30
C ILE A 119 7.48 4.25 22.00
N ASP A 120 7.53 5.49 21.53
CA ASP A 120 6.67 6.58 21.98
C ASP A 120 5.46 6.70 21.02
N ALA A 121 4.26 6.62 21.57
CA ALA A 121 3.01 6.70 20.82
C ALA A 121 2.10 7.81 21.38
N LEU A 122 1.73 8.73 20.51
CA LEU A 122 0.87 9.88 20.84
C LEU A 122 -0.60 9.52 20.71
N ARG A 123 -1.36 9.69 21.75
CA ARG A 123 -2.83 9.70 21.70
C ARG A 123 -3.30 11.08 21.25
N GLU A 124 -3.58 11.24 19.96
CA GLU A 124 -3.87 12.55 19.36
C GLU A 124 -5.08 13.23 20.01
N SER A 125 -6.07 12.48 20.51
CA SER A 125 -7.27 13.02 21.16
C SER A 125 -6.99 13.72 22.51
N THR A 126 -5.92 13.35 23.20
CA THR A 126 -5.60 13.88 24.53
C THR A 126 -4.24 14.59 24.59
N GLY A 127 -3.41 14.47 23.56
CA GLY A 127 -2.03 14.94 23.55
C GLY A 127 -1.08 14.12 24.45
N HIS A 128 -1.55 13.02 25.06
CA HIS A 128 -0.75 12.20 25.96
C HIS A 128 0.10 11.20 25.17
N THR A 129 1.39 11.08 25.55
CA THR A 129 2.30 10.06 24.98
C THR A 129 2.35 8.84 25.90
N GLU A 130 2.05 7.68 25.34
CA GLU A 130 2.22 6.38 25.97
C GLU A 130 3.54 5.76 25.50
N ARG A 131 4.23 5.05 26.41
CA ARG A 131 5.51 4.40 26.11
C ARG A 131 5.39 2.90 26.21
N PHE A 132 5.99 2.21 25.22
CA PHE A 132 6.05 0.77 25.11
C PHE A 132 7.50 0.33 24.93
N THR A 133 7.81 -0.92 25.36
CA THR A 133 9.06 -1.59 24.99
C THR A 133 8.79 -2.89 24.27
N ALA A 134 9.67 -3.25 23.35
CA ALA A 134 9.53 -4.48 22.58
C ALA A 134 10.90 -5.08 22.21
N GLY A 135 10.96 -6.40 22.17
CA GLY A 135 12.14 -7.12 21.65
C GLY A 135 12.28 -7.01 20.14
N PHE A 136 11.17 -6.89 19.41
CA PHE A 136 11.15 -6.82 17.95
C PHE A 136 10.08 -5.84 17.45
N LEU A 137 10.39 -5.05 16.42
CA LEU A 137 9.49 -4.05 15.82
C LEU A 137 9.06 -4.48 14.41
N VAL A 138 7.77 -4.47 14.13
CA VAL A 138 7.22 -4.75 12.80
C VAL A 138 6.46 -3.53 12.27
N ALA A 139 6.96 -2.92 11.21
CA ALA A 139 6.30 -1.80 10.56
C ALA A 139 5.31 -2.29 9.49
N GLY A 140 4.02 -2.32 9.85
CA GLY A 140 2.88 -2.61 8.97
C GLY A 140 2.15 -1.36 8.48
N THR A 141 2.81 -0.19 8.50
CA THR A 141 2.24 1.15 8.28
C THR A 141 1.81 1.46 6.85
N GLY A 142 2.17 0.61 5.88
CA GLY A 142 2.08 1.01 4.48
C GLY A 142 3.10 2.10 4.14
N TYR A 143 2.80 2.91 3.10
CA TYR A 143 3.70 3.96 2.63
C TYR A 143 2.98 5.25 2.20
N TYR A 144 1.76 5.46 2.65
CA TYR A 144 1.02 6.70 2.41
C TYR A 144 0.99 7.58 3.65
N ASN A 145 1.13 8.89 3.43
CA ASN A 145 0.84 9.87 4.47
C ASN A 145 -0.67 9.92 4.71
N TYR A 146 -1.10 9.69 5.96
CA TYR A 146 -2.51 9.72 6.33
C TYR A 146 -2.99 11.12 6.72
N ASP A 147 -2.07 12.04 6.96
CA ASP A 147 -2.41 13.42 7.31
C ASP A 147 -2.84 14.21 6.07
N GLU A 148 -2.13 13.99 4.93
CA GLU A 148 -2.43 14.71 3.69
C GLU A 148 -2.09 13.92 2.43
N GLY A 149 -2.94 14.09 1.41
CA GLY A 149 -2.64 13.68 0.05
C GLY A 149 -1.83 14.75 -0.69
N PHE A 150 -1.36 14.41 -1.88
CA PHE A 150 -0.69 15.40 -2.72
C PHE A 150 -1.72 16.32 -3.40
N ARG A 151 -1.71 17.58 -3.00
CA ARG A 151 -2.54 18.63 -3.58
C ARG A 151 -1.63 19.73 -4.15
N PRO A 152 -1.46 19.81 -5.48
CA PRO A 152 -0.79 20.96 -6.10
C PRO A 152 -1.66 22.20 -5.89
N GLN A 153 -1.03 23.33 -5.73
CA GLN A 153 -1.73 24.63 -5.75
C GLN A 153 -1.93 25.04 -7.21
N PHE A 154 -3.15 25.38 -7.55
CA PHE A 154 -3.47 25.92 -8.87
C PHE A 154 -3.78 27.43 -8.77
N PRO A 155 -3.38 28.24 -9.75
CA PRO A 155 -3.73 29.65 -9.75
C PRO A 155 -5.26 29.86 -9.69
N GLY A 156 -5.73 30.81 -8.89
CA GLY A 156 -7.15 31.16 -8.79
C GLY A 156 -8.03 30.14 -8.04
N GLU A 157 -7.45 29.21 -7.27
CA GLU A 157 -8.26 28.28 -6.45
C GLU A 157 -9.19 29.01 -5.48
N GLU A 158 -8.76 30.14 -4.96
CA GLU A 158 -9.49 31.00 -4.04
C GLU A 158 -10.70 31.70 -4.70
N ASP A 159 -10.70 31.82 -6.02
CA ASP A 159 -11.80 32.45 -6.77
C ASP A 159 -12.94 31.47 -7.06
N PHE A 160 -12.72 30.16 -6.93
CA PHE A 160 -13.71 29.15 -7.23
C PHE A 160 -14.84 29.17 -6.21
N ALA A 161 -16.08 29.42 -6.69
CA ALA A 161 -17.27 29.55 -5.83
C ALA A 161 -17.81 28.21 -5.31
N GLY A 162 -17.41 27.06 -5.92
CA GLY A 162 -17.87 25.73 -5.55
C GLY A 162 -16.98 25.07 -4.49
N GLN A 163 -17.10 23.76 -4.35
CA GLN A 163 -16.32 22.98 -3.40
C GLN A 163 -15.12 22.28 -4.09
N ILE A 164 -13.94 22.37 -3.47
CA ILE A 164 -12.76 21.59 -3.87
C ILE A 164 -12.50 20.53 -2.81
N VAL A 165 -12.51 19.25 -3.19
CA VAL A 165 -12.31 18.13 -2.27
C VAL A 165 -11.13 17.27 -2.71
N HIS A 166 -10.41 16.70 -1.72
CA HIS A 166 -9.40 15.69 -1.97
C HIS A 166 -9.93 14.30 -1.57
N PRO A 167 -9.79 13.25 -2.42
CA PRO A 167 -10.39 11.94 -2.16
C PRO A 167 -9.93 11.26 -0.86
N GLN A 168 -8.75 11.61 -0.35
CA GLN A 168 -8.23 11.05 0.91
C GLN A 168 -9.05 11.46 2.14
N HIS A 169 -9.64 12.67 2.10
CA HIS A 169 -10.48 13.23 3.16
C HIS A 169 -11.85 13.55 2.57
N TRP A 170 -12.55 12.50 2.17
CA TRP A 170 -13.85 12.64 1.53
C TRP A 170 -14.91 13.10 2.54
N PRO A 171 -15.59 14.26 2.32
CA PRO A 171 -16.70 14.68 3.18
C PRO A 171 -17.88 13.72 3.00
N GLU A 172 -18.39 13.17 4.09
CA GLU A 172 -19.50 12.20 4.03
C GLU A 172 -20.81 12.84 3.56
N ASP A 173 -20.97 14.13 3.79
CA ASP A 173 -22.13 14.96 3.45
C ASP A 173 -21.98 15.72 2.12
N LEU A 174 -20.96 15.42 1.32
CA LEU A 174 -20.75 16.07 0.03
C LEU A 174 -21.93 15.80 -0.91
N ASP A 175 -22.74 16.84 -1.12
CA ASP A 175 -23.80 16.81 -2.12
C ASP A 175 -23.27 17.16 -3.51
N TYR A 176 -23.36 16.22 -4.43
CA TYR A 176 -23.02 16.37 -5.84
C TYR A 176 -24.16 15.90 -6.78
N ALA A 177 -25.37 15.69 -6.21
CA ALA A 177 -26.54 15.31 -7.00
C ALA A 177 -26.86 16.43 -7.98
N ASP A 178 -27.13 16.05 -9.23
CA ASP A 178 -27.50 16.97 -10.33
C ASP A 178 -26.48 18.10 -10.59
N LYS A 179 -25.23 17.97 -10.08
CA LYS A 179 -24.14 18.94 -10.26
C LYS A 179 -23.16 18.55 -11.35
N SER A 180 -22.48 19.55 -11.91
CA SER A 180 -21.34 19.37 -12.79
C SER A 180 -20.08 19.13 -11.96
N VAL A 181 -19.43 17.97 -12.14
CA VAL A 181 -18.24 17.58 -11.37
C VAL A 181 -17.03 17.51 -12.30
N VAL A 182 -15.92 18.16 -11.90
CA VAL A 182 -14.63 17.98 -12.57
C VAL A 182 -13.70 17.20 -11.66
N ILE A 183 -13.18 16.08 -12.15
CA ILE A 183 -12.21 15.23 -11.43
C ILE A 183 -10.83 15.41 -12.07
N ILE A 184 -9.90 16.02 -11.32
CA ILE A 184 -8.54 16.29 -11.79
C ILE A 184 -7.66 15.06 -11.52
N GLY A 185 -7.23 14.37 -12.56
CA GLY A 185 -6.36 13.20 -12.48
C GLY A 185 -6.71 12.12 -13.50
N SER A 186 -5.79 11.17 -13.69
CA SER A 186 -5.94 10.01 -14.58
C SER A 186 -5.59 8.68 -13.91
N GLY A 187 -5.27 8.70 -12.60
CA GLY A 187 -4.89 7.51 -11.83
C GLY A 187 -6.08 6.68 -11.37
N ALA A 188 -5.80 5.62 -10.59
CA ALA A 188 -6.79 4.68 -10.07
C ALA A 188 -7.97 5.39 -9.36
N THR A 189 -7.71 6.44 -8.61
CA THR A 189 -8.74 7.22 -7.91
C THR A 189 -9.69 7.90 -8.89
N ALA A 190 -9.16 8.63 -9.88
CA ALA A 190 -9.99 9.34 -10.86
C ALA A 190 -10.86 8.37 -11.66
N ILE A 191 -10.28 7.30 -12.22
CA ILE A 191 -11.03 6.32 -13.02
C ILE A 191 -12.08 5.54 -12.23
N THR A 192 -11.95 5.53 -10.90
CA THR A 192 -12.91 4.91 -9.98
C THR A 192 -14.05 5.86 -9.64
N LEU A 193 -13.71 7.14 -9.36
CA LEU A 193 -14.68 8.20 -9.04
C LEU A 193 -15.62 8.50 -10.21
N VAL A 194 -15.10 8.59 -11.44
CA VAL A 194 -15.88 8.96 -12.63
C VAL A 194 -17.15 8.11 -12.78
N PRO A 195 -17.09 6.77 -12.89
CA PRO A 195 -18.30 5.98 -13.04
C PRO A 195 -19.19 5.99 -11.78
N ALA A 196 -18.62 6.12 -10.58
CA ALA A 196 -19.37 6.15 -9.34
C ALA A 196 -20.17 7.45 -9.20
N MET A 197 -19.52 8.61 -9.38
CA MET A 197 -20.20 9.91 -9.27
C MET A 197 -21.18 10.17 -10.40
N ALA A 198 -20.91 9.68 -11.61
CA ALA A 198 -21.82 9.82 -12.75
C ALA A 198 -23.16 9.09 -12.57
N THR A 199 -23.35 8.31 -11.52
CA THR A 199 -24.66 7.72 -11.19
C THR A 199 -25.64 8.78 -10.66
N THR A 200 -25.12 9.82 -10.02
CA THR A 200 -25.90 10.83 -9.27
C THR A 200 -25.65 12.25 -9.79
N ALA A 201 -24.43 12.59 -10.19
CA ALA A 201 -24.09 13.88 -10.77
C ALA A 201 -24.82 14.12 -12.12
N ALA A 202 -25.08 15.35 -12.45
CA ALA A 202 -25.60 15.73 -13.78
C ALA A 202 -24.60 15.35 -14.88
N HIS A 203 -23.34 15.67 -14.67
CA HIS A 203 -22.25 15.34 -15.58
C HIS A 203 -20.90 15.27 -14.85
N VAL A 204 -20.01 14.38 -15.30
CA VAL A 204 -18.66 14.24 -14.74
C VAL A 204 -17.60 14.42 -15.84
N THR A 205 -16.70 15.37 -15.66
CA THR A 205 -15.56 15.57 -16.57
C THR A 205 -14.27 15.06 -15.90
N MET A 206 -13.60 14.08 -16.49
CA MET A 206 -12.26 13.67 -16.07
C MET A 206 -11.23 14.56 -16.77
N LEU A 207 -10.63 15.48 -16.03
CA LEU A 207 -9.55 16.35 -16.52
C LEU A 207 -8.19 15.73 -16.20
N GLN A 208 -7.40 15.46 -17.20
CA GLN A 208 -6.07 14.88 -17.06
C GLN A 208 -5.00 15.67 -17.84
N ARG A 209 -3.83 15.85 -17.23
CA ARG A 209 -2.66 16.43 -17.91
C ARG A 209 -2.05 15.47 -18.93
N SER A 210 -2.03 14.18 -18.58
CA SER A 210 -1.50 13.11 -19.42
C SER A 210 -2.35 11.84 -19.23
N PRO A 211 -2.58 11.06 -20.30
CA PRO A 211 -3.33 9.82 -20.22
C PRO A 211 -2.68 8.76 -19.32
N SER A 212 -3.52 7.82 -18.88
CA SER A 212 -3.07 6.57 -18.23
C SER A 212 -3.58 5.36 -19.03
N TYR A 213 -2.87 4.23 -18.93
CA TYR A 213 -3.37 2.96 -19.47
C TYR A 213 -4.52 2.45 -18.61
N VAL A 214 -5.64 2.14 -19.24
CA VAL A 214 -6.83 1.60 -18.58
C VAL A 214 -7.17 0.25 -19.17
N VAL A 215 -7.26 -0.78 -18.31
CA VAL A 215 -7.57 -2.16 -18.68
C VAL A 215 -8.90 -2.56 -18.07
N SER A 216 -9.81 -3.11 -18.89
CA SER A 216 -11.06 -3.67 -18.41
C SER A 216 -10.88 -5.15 -18.06
N LEU A 217 -11.18 -5.51 -16.82
CA LEU A 217 -11.22 -6.90 -16.36
C LEU A 217 -12.63 -7.28 -15.88
N PRO A 218 -13.02 -8.55 -15.97
CA PRO A 218 -14.29 -9.01 -15.40
C PRO A 218 -14.32 -8.79 -13.88
N ALA A 219 -15.43 -8.25 -13.36
CA ALA A 219 -15.64 -8.13 -11.92
C ALA A 219 -15.82 -9.49 -11.23
N VAL A 220 -16.32 -10.49 -11.97
CA VAL A 220 -16.59 -11.85 -11.48
C VAL A 220 -15.74 -12.85 -12.25
N ASP A 221 -15.06 -13.75 -11.55
CA ASP A 221 -14.35 -14.87 -12.17
C ASP A 221 -15.31 -16.04 -12.46
N LYS A 222 -15.81 -16.10 -13.69
CA LYS A 222 -16.73 -17.16 -14.15
C LYS A 222 -16.12 -18.56 -14.12
N ILE A 223 -14.80 -18.69 -14.29
CA ILE A 223 -14.10 -19.98 -14.24
C ILE A 223 -14.14 -20.53 -12.81
N SER A 224 -13.73 -19.74 -11.84
CA SER A 224 -13.78 -20.12 -10.43
C SER A 224 -15.22 -20.36 -9.95
N ALA A 225 -16.19 -19.55 -10.39
CA ALA A 225 -17.59 -19.75 -10.08
C ALA A 225 -18.11 -21.11 -10.63
N GLY A 226 -17.70 -21.50 -11.82
CA GLY A 226 -18.00 -22.82 -12.39
C GLY A 226 -17.37 -23.97 -11.62
N LEU A 227 -16.07 -23.85 -11.28
CA LEU A 227 -15.34 -24.88 -10.54
C LEU A 227 -15.89 -25.11 -9.12
N ARG A 228 -16.40 -24.07 -8.45
CA ARG A 228 -17.03 -24.19 -7.12
C ARG A 228 -18.27 -25.09 -7.09
N LYS A 229 -18.85 -25.40 -8.22
CA LYS A 229 -19.98 -26.33 -8.30
C LYS A 229 -19.56 -27.79 -8.10
N VAL A 230 -18.26 -28.11 -8.32
CA VAL A 230 -17.73 -29.49 -8.33
C VAL A 230 -16.52 -29.66 -7.42
N LEU A 231 -15.87 -28.59 -6.98
CA LEU A 231 -14.68 -28.62 -6.12
C LEU A 231 -14.89 -27.80 -4.83
N PRO A 232 -14.25 -28.20 -3.71
CA PRO A 232 -14.27 -27.42 -2.49
C PRO A 232 -13.70 -26.00 -2.70
N ALA A 233 -14.31 -25.01 -2.04
CA ALA A 233 -13.98 -23.59 -2.23
C ALA A 233 -12.48 -23.26 -1.98
N GLY A 234 -11.87 -23.90 -0.97
CA GLY A 234 -10.44 -23.73 -0.69
C GLY A 234 -9.52 -24.25 -1.80
N VAL A 235 -9.91 -25.36 -2.47
CA VAL A 235 -9.16 -25.89 -3.64
C VAL A 235 -9.26 -24.91 -4.80
N VAL A 236 -10.49 -24.43 -5.10
CA VAL A 236 -10.72 -23.45 -6.16
C VAL A 236 -9.95 -22.17 -5.91
N TYR A 237 -9.92 -21.70 -4.65
CA TYR A 237 -9.13 -20.53 -4.28
C TYR A 237 -7.64 -20.72 -4.59
N LYS A 238 -7.04 -21.83 -4.18
CA LYS A 238 -5.61 -22.13 -4.45
C LYS A 238 -5.31 -22.19 -5.94
N LEU A 239 -6.16 -22.83 -6.73
CA LEU A 239 -6.02 -22.93 -8.19
C LEU A 239 -6.16 -21.55 -8.86
N ALA A 240 -7.16 -20.76 -8.47
CA ALA A 240 -7.38 -19.41 -8.98
C ALA A 240 -6.21 -18.49 -8.62
N ARG A 241 -5.72 -18.54 -7.37
CA ARG A 241 -4.55 -17.79 -6.91
C ARG A 241 -3.30 -18.11 -7.74
N ALA A 242 -2.99 -19.40 -7.92
CA ALA A 242 -1.85 -19.83 -8.75
C ALA A 242 -1.98 -19.37 -10.20
N ARG A 243 -3.16 -19.54 -10.81
CA ARG A 243 -3.46 -19.07 -12.16
C ARG A 243 -3.24 -17.55 -12.29
N ASN A 244 -3.79 -16.77 -11.37
CA ASN A 244 -3.74 -15.31 -11.44
C ASN A 244 -2.32 -14.78 -11.20
N ILE A 245 -1.54 -15.39 -10.28
CA ILE A 245 -0.11 -15.11 -10.13
C ILE A 245 0.63 -15.36 -11.46
N GLY A 246 0.37 -16.50 -12.10
CA GLY A 246 0.98 -16.83 -13.39
C GLY A 246 0.62 -15.83 -14.50
N ILE A 247 -0.65 -15.46 -14.59
CA ILE A 247 -1.13 -14.47 -15.59
C ILE A 247 -0.50 -13.08 -15.34
N GLN A 248 -0.54 -12.59 -14.11
CA GLN A 248 0.08 -11.29 -13.74
C GLN A 248 1.57 -11.28 -14.10
N ARG A 249 2.28 -12.37 -13.78
CA ARG A 249 3.70 -12.50 -14.10
C ARG A 249 3.96 -12.52 -15.61
N ALA A 250 3.17 -13.28 -16.38
CA ALA A 250 3.28 -13.36 -17.83
C ALA A 250 3.00 -12.00 -18.50
N MET A 251 1.95 -11.30 -18.05
CA MET A 251 1.62 -9.97 -18.54
C MET A 251 2.72 -8.95 -18.25
N TYR A 252 3.27 -8.96 -17.05
CA TYR A 252 4.38 -8.08 -16.67
C TYR A 252 5.64 -8.39 -17.51
N ALA A 253 6.00 -9.67 -17.66
CA ALA A 253 7.13 -10.10 -18.47
C ALA A 253 6.97 -9.69 -19.94
N LEU A 254 5.78 -9.86 -20.52
CA LEU A 254 5.46 -9.42 -21.88
C LEU A 254 5.59 -7.90 -22.02
N ALA A 255 5.08 -7.14 -21.04
CA ALA A 255 5.17 -5.69 -21.07
C ALA A 255 6.62 -5.19 -21.05
N LYS A 256 7.50 -5.82 -20.26
CA LYS A 256 8.91 -5.44 -20.22
C LYS A 256 9.72 -5.95 -21.43
N ALA A 257 9.40 -7.16 -21.94
CA ALA A 257 10.11 -7.75 -23.07
C ALA A 257 9.65 -7.18 -24.44
N ARG A 258 8.37 -6.86 -24.57
CA ARG A 258 7.73 -6.40 -25.83
C ARG A 258 6.72 -5.28 -25.55
N PRO A 259 7.17 -4.09 -25.07
CA PRO A 259 6.27 -3.02 -24.64
C PRO A 259 5.30 -2.56 -25.74
N GLY A 260 5.75 -2.50 -27.01
CA GLY A 260 4.90 -2.13 -28.15
C GLY A 260 3.72 -3.08 -28.38
N ILE A 261 3.92 -4.40 -28.17
CA ILE A 261 2.83 -5.39 -28.27
C ILE A 261 1.81 -5.15 -27.16
N MET A 262 2.27 -5.01 -25.92
CA MET A 262 1.40 -4.76 -24.76
C MET A 262 0.65 -3.43 -24.92
N ARG A 263 1.33 -2.36 -25.32
CA ARG A 263 0.72 -1.07 -25.65
C ARG A 263 -0.41 -1.23 -26.68
N GLY A 264 -0.15 -1.95 -27.77
CA GLY A 264 -1.15 -2.21 -28.82
C GLY A 264 -2.38 -2.98 -28.29
N ILE A 265 -2.17 -3.98 -27.43
CA ILE A 265 -3.27 -4.76 -26.83
C ILE A 265 -4.16 -3.86 -25.96
N VAL A 266 -3.54 -3.07 -25.05
CA VAL A 266 -4.27 -2.19 -24.12
C VAL A 266 -5.04 -1.11 -24.87
N ILE A 267 -4.40 -0.39 -25.79
CA ILE A 267 -5.03 0.69 -26.58
C ILE A 267 -6.17 0.13 -27.45
N LYS A 268 -5.95 -1.03 -28.10
CA LYS A 268 -7.01 -1.68 -28.91
C LYS A 268 -8.19 -2.09 -28.02
N GLY A 269 -7.93 -2.54 -26.79
CA GLY A 269 -8.95 -2.82 -25.77
C GLY A 269 -9.77 -1.58 -25.44
N ALA A 270 -9.12 -0.46 -25.11
CA ALA A 270 -9.78 0.81 -24.84
C ALA A 270 -10.62 1.30 -26.03
N LYS A 271 -10.05 1.27 -27.24
CA LYS A 271 -10.76 1.65 -28.48
C LYS A 271 -12.04 0.84 -28.72
N ARG A 272 -11.98 -0.49 -28.49
CA ARG A 272 -13.16 -1.37 -28.59
C ARG A 272 -14.22 -1.01 -27.56
N GLN A 273 -13.80 -0.65 -26.34
CA GLN A 273 -14.70 -0.26 -25.26
C GLN A 273 -15.36 1.10 -25.51
N LEU A 274 -14.64 2.06 -26.09
CA LEU A 274 -15.15 3.40 -26.40
C LEU A 274 -16.15 3.38 -27.58
N LYS A 275 -16.07 2.43 -28.50
CA LYS A 275 -16.97 2.34 -29.68
C LYS A 275 -17.08 3.63 -30.52
N GLY A 276 -16.06 4.49 -30.48
CA GLY A 276 -16.04 5.75 -31.22
C GLY A 276 -16.70 6.95 -30.54
N THR A 277 -17.19 6.80 -29.32
CA THR A 277 -17.85 7.91 -28.57
C THR A 277 -16.85 8.92 -27.98
N SER A 278 -15.58 8.56 -27.87
CA SER A 278 -14.50 9.41 -27.42
C SER A 278 -13.20 9.05 -28.14
N ASP A 279 -12.29 10.03 -28.25
CA ASP A 279 -11.00 9.80 -28.88
C ASP A 279 -10.11 8.90 -27.99
N VAL A 280 -9.58 7.85 -28.58
CA VAL A 280 -8.67 6.91 -27.92
C VAL A 280 -7.35 7.56 -27.45
N LYS A 281 -7.02 8.77 -27.98
CA LYS A 281 -5.84 9.54 -27.52
C LYS A 281 -5.87 9.80 -26.02
N HIS A 282 -7.06 9.98 -25.42
CA HIS A 282 -7.24 10.16 -23.98
C HIS A 282 -6.86 8.92 -23.14
N PHE A 283 -6.60 7.79 -23.78
CA PHE A 283 -6.18 6.52 -23.18
C PHE A 283 -4.87 5.99 -23.78
N THR A 284 -4.11 6.88 -24.43
CA THR A 284 -2.86 6.54 -25.13
C THR A 284 -1.69 7.30 -24.50
N PRO A 285 -1.11 6.80 -23.39
CA PRO A 285 0.06 7.40 -22.75
C PRO A 285 1.29 7.38 -23.66
N GLU A 286 2.24 8.29 -23.38
CA GLU A 286 3.53 8.33 -24.08
C GLU A 286 4.54 7.32 -23.49
N TYR A 287 4.38 6.93 -22.22
CA TYR A 287 5.23 5.97 -21.52
C TYR A 287 4.86 4.51 -21.82
N ASP A 288 5.76 3.57 -21.56
CA ASP A 288 5.52 2.15 -21.76
C ASP A 288 4.66 1.52 -20.65
N PRO A 289 3.87 0.48 -20.99
CA PRO A 289 3.09 -0.25 -19.97
C PRO A 289 3.96 -0.75 -18.82
N TRP A 290 3.51 -0.52 -17.58
CA TRP A 290 4.21 -0.78 -16.32
C TRP A 290 5.42 0.13 -16.00
N ASP A 291 5.68 1.19 -16.74
CA ASP A 291 6.51 2.29 -16.24
C ASP A 291 5.76 3.13 -15.21
N GLN A 292 4.44 3.18 -15.36
CA GLN A 292 3.49 3.57 -14.32
C GLN A 292 2.45 2.46 -14.16
N ARG A 293 1.68 2.48 -13.07
CA ARG A 293 0.65 1.46 -12.84
C ARG A 293 -0.40 1.46 -13.93
N LEU A 294 -0.80 0.27 -14.37
CA LEU A 294 -2.00 0.10 -15.19
C LEU A 294 -3.24 0.27 -14.30
N CYS A 295 -4.18 1.08 -14.73
CA CYS A 295 -5.43 1.27 -14.05
C CYS A 295 -6.44 0.18 -14.48
N VAL A 296 -7.11 -0.45 -13.52
CA VAL A 296 -8.08 -1.52 -13.79
C VAL A 296 -9.50 -1.03 -13.56
N VAL A 297 -10.39 -1.34 -14.51
CA VAL A 297 -11.83 -1.05 -14.41
C VAL A 297 -12.65 -2.33 -14.53
N PRO A 298 -13.58 -2.62 -13.58
CA PRO A 298 -14.41 -3.80 -13.61
C PRO A 298 -15.45 -3.69 -14.75
N ASP A 299 -15.55 -4.72 -15.57
CA ASP A 299 -16.52 -4.82 -16.66
C ASP A 299 -16.56 -3.60 -17.59
N GLY A 300 -15.48 -2.77 -17.61
CA GLY A 300 -15.38 -1.57 -18.42
C GLY A 300 -16.35 -0.46 -18.00
N ASP A 301 -16.63 -0.31 -16.72
CA ASP A 301 -17.59 0.66 -16.17
C ASP A 301 -17.28 2.11 -16.59
N LEU A 302 -16.02 2.56 -16.50
CA LEU A 302 -15.57 3.87 -16.98
C LEU A 302 -15.95 4.09 -18.46
N PHE A 303 -15.62 3.13 -19.31
CA PHE A 303 -15.95 3.23 -20.74
C PHE A 303 -17.46 3.19 -21.02
N LYS A 304 -18.23 2.47 -20.22
CA LYS A 304 -19.69 2.47 -20.31
C LYS A 304 -20.27 3.81 -19.94
N THR A 305 -19.73 4.44 -18.90
CA THR A 305 -20.15 5.78 -18.45
C THR A 305 -19.87 6.85 -19.49
N ILE A 306 -18.69 6.81 -20.12
CA ILE A 306 -18.34 7.73 -21.23
C ILE A 306 -19.29 7.50 -22.40
N ARG A 307 -19.55 6.28 -22.80
CA ARG A 307 -20.47 5.97 -23.92
C ARG A 307 -21.92 6.38 -23.67
N SER A 308 -22.35 6.44 -22.40
CA SER A 308 -23.70 6.91 -22.06
C SER A 308 -23.84 8.43 -22.10
N GLY A 309 -22.75 9.16 -22.33
CA GLY A 309 -22.73 10.62 -22.33
C GLY A 309 -22.81 11.25 -20.94
N ARG A 310 -22.70 10.42 -19.88
CA ARG A 310 -22.72 10.94 -18.50
C ARG A 310 -21.35 11.38 -18.00
N ALA A 311 -20.29 11.05 -18.73
CA ALA A 311 -18.96 11.53 -18.44
C ALA A 311 -18.16 11.79 -19.72
N ASP A 312 -17.23 12.76 -19.63
CA ASP A 312 -16.26 13.08 -20.67
C ASP A 312 -14.83 13.01 -20.13
N VAL A 313 -13.86 12.90 -21.04
CA VAL A 313 -12.44 12.97 -20.72
C VAL A 313 -11.80 14.10 -21.50
N VAL A 314 -11.14 15.01 -20.78
CA VAL A 314 -10.39 16.13 -21.33
C VAL A 314 -8.91 15.93 -21.00
N THR A 315 -8.04 15.98 -22.01
CA THR A 315 -6.59 15.94 -21.82
C THR A 315 -6.02 17.32 -22.15
N ASP A 316 -5.73 18.08 -21.09
CA ASP A 316 -5.20 19.43 -21.18
C ASP A 316 -4.56 19.85 -19.86
N ARG A 317 -3.89 21.00 -19.85
CA ARG A 317 -3.34 21.60 -18.64
C ARG A 317 -4.26 22.66 -18.09
N ILE A 318 -4.24 22.79 -16.78
CA ILE A 318 -4.95 23.87 -16.07
C ILE A 318 -4.13 25.13 -16.19
N ASP A 319 -4.76 26.20 -16.69
CA ASP A 319 -4.21 27.56 -16.66
C ASP A 319 -4.52 28.17 -15.28
N HIS A 320 -5.80 28.36 -14.95
CA HIS A 320 -6.24 28.84 -13.64
C HIS A 320 -7.67 28.41 -13.32
N PHE A 321 -8.06 28.51 -12.09
CA PHE A 321 -9.46 28.34 -11.65
C PHE A 321 -10.21 29.66 -11.82
N THR A 322 -11.50 29.55 -12.15
CA THR A 322 -12.45 30.67 -12.24
C THR A 322 -13.56 30.49 -11.22
N ALA A 323 -14.38 31.51 -11.01
CA ALA A 323 -15.53 31.38 -10.13
C ALA A 323 -16.50 30.23 -10.53
N GLY A 324 -16.60 29.91 -11.83
CA GLY A 324 -17.50 28.88 -12.35
C GLY A 324 -16.84 27.57 -12.75
N GLY A 325 -15.51 27.39 -12.54
CA GLY A 325 -14.83 26.16 -12.96
C GLY A 325 -13.34 26.30 -13.21
N ILE A 326 -12.86 25.71 -14.31
CA ILE A 326 -11.43 25.63 -14.63
C ILE A 326 -11.17 26.14 -16.07
N ARG A 327 -10.32 27.14 -16.21
CA ARG A 327 -9.75 27.58 -17.51
C ARG A 327 -8.55 26.69 -17.86
N LEU A 328 -8.52 26.23 -19.10
CA LEU A 328 -7.45 25.37 -19.64
C LEU A 328 -6.47 26.18 -20.50
N GLU A 329 -5.23 25.68 -20.65
CA GLU A 329 -4.22 26.32 -21.52
C GLU A 329 -4.68 26.43 -22.99
N SER A 330 -5.53 25.51 -23.46
CA SER A 330 -6.18 25.60 -24.78
C SER A 330 -7.16 26.77 -24.95
N GLY A 331 -7.51 27.47 -23.87
CA GLY A 331 -8.52 28.49 -23.82
C GLY A 331 -9.94 27.97 -23.58
N ALA A 332 -10.14 26.66 -23.51
CA ALA A 332 -11.43 26.08 -23.13
C ALA A 332 -11.73 26.30 -21.63
N GLU A 333 -12.99 26.30 -21.26
CA GLU A 333 -13.42 26.40 -19.86
C GLU A 333 -14.31 25.20 -19.49
N LEU A 334 -13.97 24.54 -18.40
CA LEU A 334 -14.74 23.47 -17.82
C LEU A 334 -15.59 24.03 -16.67
N LYS A 335 -16.91 24.00 -16.84
CA LYS A 335 -17.83 24.39 -15.77
C LYS A 335 -17.84 23.33 -14.68
N ALA A 336 -17.83 23.73 -13.43
CA ALA A 336 -17.88 22.85 -12.28
C ALA A 336 -18.63 23.49 -11.11
N ASP A 337 -19.44 22.70 -10.42
CA ASP A 337 -20.00 23.00 -9.10
C ASP A 337 -19.13 22.35 -8.00
N VAL A 338 -18.51 21.22 -8.34
CA VAL A 338 -17.59 20.48 -7.46
C VAL A 338 -16.33 20.09 -8.24
N ILE A 339 -15.18 20.36 -7.66
CA ILE A 339 -13.88 19.92 -8.18
C ILE A 339 -13.28 18.89 -7.24
N VAL A 340 -12.93 17.70 -7.78
CA VAL A 340 -12.26 16.64 -7.04
C VAL A 340 -10.79 16.57 -7.44
N SER A 341 -9.89 16.94 -6.53
CA SER A 341 -8.44 16.91 -6.76
C SER A 341 -7.87 15.50 -6.54
N ALA A 342 -8.05 14.61 -7.53
CA ALA A 342 -7.50 13.26 -7.52
C ALA A 342 -6.04 13.22 -8.02
N THR A 343 -5.22 14.16 -7.55
CA THR A 343 -3.86 14.47 -8.04
C THR A 343 -2.77 13.59 -7.45
N GLY A 344 -3.13 12.66 -6.58
CA GLY A 344 -2.26 11.63 -6.04
C GLY A 344 -2.05 11.71 -4.54
N LEU A 345 -1.12 10.90 -4.07
CA LEU A 345 -0.83 10.69 -2.65
C LEU A 345 0.57 11.18 -2.30
N THR A 346 0.79 11.45 -1.02
CA THR A 346 2.12 11.73 -0.46
C THR A 346 2.67 10.44 0.15
N VAL A 347 3.93 10.13 -0.17
CA VAL A 347 4.64 8.96 0.38
C VAL A 347 5.21 9.31 1.75
N GLN A 348 4.96 8.44 2.73
CA GLN A 348 5.51 8.54 4.07
C GLN A 348 5.82 7.13 4.59
N MET A 349 7.07 6.89 4.96
CA MET A 349 7.48 5.62 5.53
C MET A 349 7.28 5.59 7.04
N LEU A 350 7.11 4.39 7.58
CA LEU A 350 6.99 4.14 9.02
C LEU A 350 5.88 4.95 9.73
N GLY A 351 4.86 5.38 8.97
CA GLY A 351 3.79 6.24 9.50
C GLY A 351 4.24 7.63 9.94
N GLY A 352 5.44 8.05 9.52
CA GLY A 352 6.07 9.34 9.90
C GLY A 352 6.83 9.28 11.22
N ALA A 353 7.00 8.13 11.84
CA ALA A 353 7.78 7.97 13.05
C ALA A 353 9.28 8.19 12.80
N SER A 354 9.96 8.87 13.72
CA SER A 354 11.42 8.90 13.76
C SER A 354 11.95 7.57 14.28
N VAL A 355 13.06 7.11 13.70
CA VAL A 355 13.74 5.88 14.11
C VAL A 355 15.17 6.22 14.49
N GLU A 356 15.63 5.66 15.61
CA GLU A 356 16.98 5.87 16.14
C GLU A 356 17.58 4.52 16.57
N VAL A 357 18.88 4.39 16.41
CA VAL A 357 19.69 3.26 16.93
C VAL A 357 20.80 3.83 17.77
N ASP A 358 20.81 3.50 19.05
CA ASP A 358 21.79 4.01 20.05
C ASP A 358 21.94 5.54 20.06
N GLY A 359 20.81 6.24 19.89
CA GLY A 359 20.73 7.70 19.84
C GLY A 359 21.01 8.33 18.47
N GLU A 360 21.43 7.53 17.48
CA GLU A 360 21.71 8.01 16.14
C GLU A 360 20.49 7.88 15.22
N PRO A 361 20.05 8.94 14.52
CA PRO A 361 18.92 8.89 13.61
C PRO A 361 19.14 7.94 12.43
N VAL A 362 18.13 7.14 12.13
CA VAL A 362 18.11 6.29 10.95
C VAL A 362 17.58 7.06 9.73
N VAL A 363 18.45 7.36 8.78
CA VAL A 363 18.11 8.03 7.53
C VAL A 363 17.77 6.97 6.50
N LEU A 364 16.48 6.75 6.23
CA LEU A 364 15.97 5.61 5.44
C LEU A 364 16.58 5.54 4.04
N ASN A 365 16.72 6.66 3.32
CA ASN A 365 17.27 6.68 1.97
C ASN A 365 18.79 6.44 1.88
N ARG A 366 19.45 6.25 3.02
CA ARG A 366 20.85 5.81 3.11
C ARG A 366 20.98 4.34 3.49
N ARG A 367 19.88 3.64 3.70
CA ARG A 367 19.84 2.25 4.13
C ARG A 367 19.32 1.36 3.03
N VAL A 368 19.89 0.17 2.92
CA VAL A 368 19.51 -0.85 1.95
C VAL A 368 18.60 -1.89 2.63
N THR A 369 17.61 -2.39 1.89
CA THR A 369 16.75 -3.46 2.41
C THR A 369 17.32 -4.82 2.10
N TYR A 370 17.30 -5.69 3.11
CA TYR A 370 17.64 -7.10 2.98
C TYR A 370 16.37 -7.93 2.78
N LYS A 371 16.31 -8.70 1.70
CA LYS A 371 15.14 -9.49 1.26
C LYS A 371 13.85 -8.65 1.11
N GLY A 372 13.98 -7.30 1.11
CA GLY A 372 12.84 -6.38 1.14
C GLY A 372 12.02 -6.46 2.44
N VAL A 373 12.63 -6.90 3.55
CA VAL A 373 12.00 -7.09 4.87
C VAL A 373 12.78 -6.42 5.98
N LEU A 374 14.09 -6.69 6.12
CA LEU A 374 14.92 -6.04 7.13
C LEU A 374 15.61 -4.80 6.55
N LEU A 375 16.00 -3.88 7.42
CA LEU A 375 16.72 -2.67 7.05
C LEU A 375 18.15 -2.73 7.58
N GLU A 376 19.10 -2.42 6.73
CA GLU A 376 20.53 -2.40 7.06
C GLU A 376 20.81 -1.55 8.29
N GLY A 377 21.57 -2.11 9.26
CA GLY A 377 22.00 -1.42 10.47
C GLY A 377 20.87 -1.06 11.44
N VAL A 378 19.69 -1.65 11.28
CA VAL A 378 18.55 -1.47 12.18
C VAL A 378 18.24 -2.81 12.84
N PRO A 379 18.63 -3.01 14.10
CA PRO A 379 18.44 -4.28 14.79
C PRO A 379 16.97 -4.58 15.07
N ASN A 380 16.60 -5.87 15.07
CA ASN A 380 15.29 -6.36 15.50
C ASN A 380 14.10 -5.60 14.91
N ALA A 381 14.18 -5.18 13.64
CA ALA A 381 13.11 -4.46 12.98
C ALA A 381 12.85 -5.00 11.57
N ALA A 382 11.58 -5.13 11.24
CA ALA A 382 11.11 -5.54 9.93
C ALA A 382 10.08 -4.56 9.36
N MET A 383 10.12 -4.37 8.04
CA MET A 383 9.12 -3.61 7.29
C MET A 383 8.33 -4.55 6.40
N ILE A 384 7.01 -4.44 6.43
CA ILE A 384 6.14 -5.16 5.50
C ILE A 384 5.78 -4.24 4.35
N PHE A 385 6.43 -4.49 3.21
CA PHE A 385 6.26 -3.75 1.99
C PHE A 385 5.76 -4.67 0.86
N GLY A 386 4.67 -4.29 0.19
CA GLY A 386 4.07 -5.10 -0.87
C GLY A 386 4.77 -4.96 -2.22
N TYR A 387 4.25 -5.67 -3.23
CA TYR A 387 4.73 -5.53 -4.60
C TYR A 387 4.18 -4.26 -5.25
N VAL A 388 4.98 -3.64 -6.09
CA VAL A 388 4.54 -2.50 -6.92
C VAL A 388 3.87 -2.95 -8.22
N ASN A 389 4.10 -4.19 -8.66
CA ASN A 389 3.65 -4.77 -9.93
C ASN A 389 2.69 -5.97 -9.76
N ALA A 390 2.30 -6.28 -8.54
CA ALA A 390 1.39 -7.36 -8.19
C ALA A 390 0.62 -7.00 -6.92
N SER A 391 -0.28 -7.89 -6.47
CA SER A 391 -1.05 -7.69 -5.25
C SER A 391 -0.17 -7.54 -4.02
N TRP A 392 -0.53 -6.58 -3.17
CA TRP A 392 0.23 -6.21 -1.98
C TRP A 392 0.47 -7.37 -1.02
N THR A 393 -0.57 -8.12 -0.72
CA THR A 393 -0.54 -9.22 0.25
C THR A 393 0.30 -10.41 -0.18
N LEU A 394 0.56 -10.59 -1.48
CA LEU A 394 1.49 -11.63 -1.93
C LEU A 394 2.88 -11.48 -1.28
N LYS A 395 3.37 -10.24 -1.12
CA LYS A 395 4.65 -9.99 -0.44
C LYS A 395 4.46 -9.90 1.07
N ALA A 396 3.40 -9.25 1.53
CA ALA A 396 3.11 -9.09 2.96
C ALA A 396 3.01 -10.44 3.67
N ASP A 397 2.32 -11.42 3.07
CA ASP A 397 2.15 -12.78 3.58
C ASP A 397 3.50 -13.49 3.78
N ILE A 398 4.31 -13.56 2.73
CA ILE A 398 5.62 -14.24 2.80
C ILE A 398 6.66 -13.46 3.64
N SER A 399 6.51 -12.14 3.79
CA SER A 399 7.34 -11.35 4.70
C SER A 399 6.97 -11.64 6.15
N SER A 400 5.69 -11.77 6.47
CA SER A 400 5.23 -12.15 7.80
C SER A 400 5.65 -13.56 8.19
N GLU A 401 5.58 -14.52 7.26
CA GLU A 401 6.11 -15.88 7.46
C GLU A 401 7.63 -15.84 7.71
N TYR A 402 8.38 -15.03 6.97
CA TYR A 402 9.82 -14.85 7.19
C TYR A 402 10.12 -14.29 8.58
N ILE A 403 9.35 -13.29 9.04
CA ILE A 403 9.50 -12.71 10.38
C ILE A 403 9.27 -13.79 11.46
N CYS A 404 8.22 -14.59 11.34
CA CYS A 404 7.97 -15.68 12.28
C CYS A 404 9.10 -16.71 12.29
N ARG A 405 9.59 -17.13 11.12
CA ARG A 405 10.74 -18.04 11.00
C ARG A 405 12.01 -17.45 11.62
N LEU A 406 12.24 -16.14 11.44
CA LEU A 406 13.37 -15.44 12.03
C LEU A 406 13.28 -15.43 13.56
N LEU A 407 12.13 -15.09 14.12
CA LEU A 407 11.89 -15.08 15.57
C LEU A 407 12.06 -16.49 16.18
N THR A 408 11.48 -17.51 15.55
CA THR A 408 11.65 -18.91 15.97
C THR A 408 13.11 -19.32 15.95
N HIS A 409 13.85 -18.98 14.89
CA HIS A 409 15.26 -19.28 14.78
C HIS A 409 16.10 -18.59 15.87
N MET A 410 15.77 -17.34 16.20
CA MET A 410 16.42 -16.64 17.33
C MET A 410 16.16 -17.35 18.66
N ASP A 411 14.92 -17.76 18.92
CA ASP A 411 14.55 -18.46 20.16
C ASP A 411 15.26 -19.81 20.30
N GLU A 412 15.30 -20.59 19.21
CA GLU A 412 15.95 -21.92 19.20
C GLU A 412 17.46 -21.84 19.54
N HIS A 413 18.11 -20.71 19.25
CA HIS A 413 19.54 -20.51 19.49
C HIS A 413 19.85 -19.59 20.68
N GLY A 414 18.81 -19.08 21.36
CA GLY A 414 18.97 -18.16 22.50
C GLY A 414 19.51 -16.80 22.13
N TRP A 415 19.34 -16.37 20.86
CA TRP A 415 19.71 -15.03 20.41
C TRP A 415 18.58 -14.03 20.65
N ASN A 416 18.93 -12.83 21.11
CA ASN A 416 17.94 -11.76 21.32
C ASN A 416 18.14 -10.54 20.41
N GLN A 417 19.18 -10.56 19.57
CA GLN A 417 19.42 -9.50 18.59
C GLN A 417 19.75 -10.07 17.22
N VAL A 418 19.17 -9.46 16.18
CA VAL A 418 19.45 -9.72 14.77
C VAL A 418 19.69 -8.41 14.04
N VAL A 419 20.73 -8.34 13.22
CA VAL A 419 21.03 -7.17 12.39
C VAL A 419 21.62 -7.64 11.05
N VAL A 420 21.49 -6.81 10.02
CA VAL A 420 22.07 -7.03 8.70
C VAL A 420 22.95 -5.84 8.31
N HIS A 421 24.10 -6.11 7.69
CA HIS A 421 25.01 -5.06 7.21
C HIS A 421 25.32 -5.28 5.73
N ALA A 422 25.09 -4.26 4.91
CA ALA A 422 25.46 -4.23 3.51
C ALA A 422 26.91 -3.70 3.36
N VAL A 423 27.66 -4.29 2.44
CA VAL A 423 28.93 -3.70 2.00
C VAL A 423 28.69 -2.74 0.83
N ASP A 424 29.64 -1.87 0.52
CA ASP A 424 29.46 -0.83 -0.51
C ASP A 424 29.10 -1.39 -1.88
N SER A 425 29.64 -2.56 -2.25
CA SER A 425 29.31 -3.24 -3.51
C SER A 425 27.85 -3.73 -3.60
N ASP A 426 27.14 -3.83 -2.47
CA ASP A 426 25.73 -4.24 -2.43
C ASP A 426 24.77 -3.10 -2.69
N ARG A 427 25.23 -1.84 -2.68
CA ARG A 427 24.37 -0.65 -2.75
C ARG A 427 24.00 -0.30 -4.19
N ASP A 428 22.73 0.11 -4.38
CA ASP A 428 22.18 0.68 -5.61
C ASP A 428 21.52 2.02 -5.26
N GLU A 429 21.55 2.97 -6.17
CA GLU A 429 20.87 4.26 -6.01
C GLU A 429 19.34 4.14 -6.12
N GLY A 430 18.82 3.04 -6.65
CA GLY A 430 17.39 2.79 -6.81
C GLY A 430 16.69 2.58 -5.47
N SER A 431 15.47 3.11 -5.33
CA SER A 431 14.64 2.84 -4.17
C SER A 431 13.97 1.46 -4.23
N VAL A 432 13.41 1.01 -3.10
CA VAL A 432 12.62 -0.23 -3.01
C VAL A 432 11.38 -0.24 -3.91
N LEU A 433 10.93 0.90 -4.42
CA LEU A 433 9.84 0.99 -5.40
C LEU A 433 10.28 0.61 -6.83
N GLY A 434 11.57 0.38 -7.04
CA GLY A 434 12.14 -0.09 -8.29
C GLY A 434 11.94 0.90 -9.45
N ALA A 435 11.61 0.37 -10.63
CA ALA A 435 11.46 1.15 -11.86
C ALA A 435 10.10 1.84 -12.02
N LEU A 436 9.29 1.93 -10.97
CA LEU A 436 7.99 2.61 -11.03
C LEU A 436 8.17 4.13 -11.08
N ASN A 437 7.74 4.77 -12.19
CA ASN A 437 7.94 6.19 -12.46
C ASN A 437 6.69 7.07 -12.23
N SER A 438 5.72 6.58 -11.46
CA SER A 438 4.52 7.36 -11.10
C SER A 438 4.91 8.65 -10.36
N GLY A 439 4.12 9.72 -10.53
CA GLY A 439 4.44 11.03 -9.96
C GLY A 439 4.67 11.02 -8.44
N TYR A 440 3.84 10.29 -7.70
CA TYR A 440 3.98 10.15 -6.24
C TYR A 440 5.26 9.38 -5.85
N VAL A 441 5.67 8.38 -6.63
CA VAL A 441 6.91 7.63 -6.41
C VAL A 441 8.12 8.54 -6.58
N ARG A 442 8.15 9.32 -7.68
CA ARG A 442 9.26 10.26 -7.93
C ARG A 442 9.40 11.29 -6.82
N ARG A 443 8.28 11.83 -6.31
CA ARG A 443 8.29 12.79 -5.19
C ARG A 443 8.74 12.14 -3.88
N GLY A 444 8.38 10.87 -3.64
CA GLY A 444 8.72 10.16 -2.41
C GLY A 444 10.06 9.42 -2.43
N ASN A 445 10.75 9.37 -3.58
CA ASN A 445 11.96 8.54 -3.74
C ASN A 445 13.07 8.87 -2.71
N ASP A 446 13.20 10.13 -2.32
CA ASP A 446 14.20 10.57 -1.36
C ASP A 446 13.86 10.21 0.10
N HIS A 447 12.67 9.71 0.36
CA HIS A 447 12.23 9.25 1.68
C HIS A 447 12.15 7.72 1.79
N MET A 448 12.49 7.00 0.72
CA MET A 448 12.37 5.55 0.65
C MET A 448 13.72 4.87 0.89
N PRO A 449 13.74 3.68 1.53
CA PRO A 449 14.93 2.85 1.58
C PRO A 449 15.42 2.50 0.18
N ARG A 450 16.71 2.21 0.07
CA ARG A 450 17.33 1.78 -1.18
C ARG A 450 17.26 0.27 -1.35
N GLN A 451 17.34 -0.17 -2.59
CA GLN A 451 17.61 -1.57 -2.90
C GLN A 451 19.11 -1.79 -3.10
N GLY A 452 19.52 -3.06 -3.09
CA GLY A 452 20.87 -3.43 -3.44
C GLY A 452 21.00 -3.93 -4.88
N THR A 453 22.24 -4.17 -5.29
CA THR A 453 22.60 -4.61 -6.64
C THR A 453 22.36 -6.09 -6.85
N ASN A 454 22.63 -6.92 -5.83
CA ASN A 454 22.72 -8.38 -5.95
C ASN A 454 22.09 -9.14 -4.78
N GLY A 455 21.93 -10.46 -4.96
CA GLY A 455 21.59 -11.42 -3.92
C GLY A 455 20.31 -11.02 -3.13
N PRO A 456 20.36 -11.12 -1.80
CA PRO A 456 19.24 -10.81 -0.93
C PRO A 456 18.97 -9.31 -0.79
N TRP A 457 19.89 -8.45 -1.25
CA TRP A 457 19.75 -7.00 -1.22
C TRP A 457 18.91 -6.46 -2.40
N LYS A 458 18.82 -7.21 -3.52
CA LYS A 458 18.07 -6.79 -4.70
C LYS A 458 16.58 -7.05 -4.56
N VAL A 459 15.77 -6.00 -4.63
CA VAL A 459 14.30 -6.08 -4.64
C VAL A 459 13.80 -6.36 -6.06
N ARG A 460 13.38 -7.61 -6.31
CA ARG A 460 13.01 -8.07 -7.67
C ARG A 460 11.53 -7.89 -8.01
N HIS A 461 10.69 -7.61 -7.05
CA HIS A 461 9.22 -7.57 -7.19
C HIS A 461 8.67 -8.80 -7.94
N ASN A 462 9.10 -9.98 -7.54
CA ASN A 462 8.76 -11.23 -8.20
C ASN A 462 8.40 -12.32 -7.19
N TYR A 463 7.11 -12.58 -7.03
CA TYR A 463 6.60 -13.56 -6.07
C TYR A 463 7.22 -14.96 -6.22
N LEU A 464 7.38 -15.45 -7.47
CA LEU A 464 7.95 -16.78 -7.71
C LEU A 464 9.44 -16.90 -7.31
N HIS A 465 10.15 -15.77 -7.27
CA HIS A 465 11.52 -15.69 -6.75
C HIS A 465 11.52 -15.50 -5.24
N ASP A 466 10.69 -14.59 -4.72
CA ASP A 466 10.73 -14.15 -3.33
C ASP A 466 10.10 -15.20 -2.39
N ALA A 467 9.05 -15.90 -2.83
CA ALA A 467 8.39 -16.89 -1.99
C ALA A 467 9.36 -17.99 -1.50
N PRO A 468 10.09 -18.74 -2.36
CA PRO A 468 11.04 -19.72 -1.86
C PRO A 468 12.19 -19.09 -1.07
N MET A 469 12.62 -17.86 -1.40
CA MET A 469 13.66 -17.15 -0.67
C MET A 469 13.27 -16.86 0.78
N LEU A 470 12.02 -16.41 1.01
CA LEU A 470 11.54 -16.02 2.33
C LEU A 470 10.98 -17.20 3.15
N THR A 471 10.36 -18.19 2.48
CA THR A 471 9.63 -19.26 3.19
C THR A 471 10.40 -20.58 3.32
N ARG A 472 11.50 -20.80 2.54
CA ARG A 472 12.17 -22.10 2.49
C ARG A 472 13.68 -22.06 2.69
N LYS A 473 14.36 -20.99 2.23
CA LYS A 473 15.81 -20.89 2.38
C LYS A 473 16.19 -20.75 3.86
N PRO A 474 17.40 -21.16 4.27
CA PRO A 474 17.89 -20.95 5.62
C PRO A 474 17.77 -19.49 6.06
N ILE A 475 17.50 -19.27 7.34
CA ILE A 475 17.51 -17.95 7.96
C ILE A 475 18.93 -17.45 8.06
N ASP A 476 19.82 -18.27 8.63
CA ASP A 476 21.26 -18.00 8.62
C ASP A 476 21.83 -18.30 7.22
N ASP A 477 22.14 -17.24 6.50
CA ASP A 477 22.69 -17.29 5.14
C ASP A 477 24.06 -16.59 5.05
N GLY A 478 24.70 -16.34 6.20
CA GLY A 478 25.99 -15.68 6.31
C GLY A 478 25.95 -14.15 6.18
N VAL A 479 24.77 -13.54 5.96
CA VAL A 479 24.56 -12.09 5.91
C VAL A 479 23.91 -11.60 7.20
N VAL A 480 22.98 -12.38 7.73
CA VAL A 480 22.29 -12.08 8.97
C VAL A 480 23.22 -12.34 10.15
N GLN A 481 23.39 -11.34 11.00
CA GLN A 481 24.21 -11.44 12.21
C GLN A 481 23.29 -11.55 13.42
N PHE A 482 23.59 -12.56 14.26
CA PHE A 482 22.86 -12.81 15.50
C PHE A 482 23.80 -12.62 16.69
N THR A 483 23.29 -11.98 17.74
CA THR A 483 24.03 -11.76 18.97
C THR A 483 23.16 -11.95 20.19
N VAL A 484 23.80 -12.13 21.34
CA VAL A 484 23.16 -12.09 22.65
C VAL A 484 23.57 -10.80 23.33
N THR A 485 22.64 -9.88 23.53
CA THR A 485 22.85 -8.75 24.41
C THR A 485 22.76 -9.27 25.84
N PRO A 486 23.75 -9.01 26.73
CA PRO A 486 23.68 -9.43 28.11
C PRO A 486 22.40 -8.89 28.75
N ALA A 487 21.56 -9.77 29.29
CA ALA A 487 20.48 -9.34 30.17
C ALA A 487 21.12 -8.75 31.43
N ASP A 488 20.77 -7.49 31.73
CA ASP A 488 21.06 -6.77 32.97
C ASP A 488 22.53 -6.64 33.42
N SER A 489 23.15 -5.53 33.09
CA SER A 489 23.88 -4.81 34.12
C SER A 489 22.82 -4.06 34.94
N GLU A 490 22.58 -4.49 36.20
CA GLU A 490 21.79 -3.74 37.16
C GLU A 490 22.22 -2.24 37.11
N PRO A 491 21.25 -1.29 37.15
CA PRO A 491 21.65 0.10 37.29
C PRO A 491 22.53 0.23 38.52
N LEU A 492 23.77 0.71 38.30
CA LEU A 492 24.67 1.06 39.38
C LEU A 492 23.88 1.85 40.43
N ARG A 493 23.61 1.24 41.58
CA ARG A 493 23.14 1.93 42.76
C ARG A 493 24.26 2.97 43.06
N GLU A 494 23.95 4.24 42.86
CA GLU A 494 24.78 5.29 43.38
C GLU A 494 24.98 4.99 44.86
N ALA A 495 26.21 4.66 45.22
CA ALA A 495 26.62 4.55 46.58
C ALA A 495 26.55 5.97 47.20
N SER A 496 25.50 6.22 47.98
CA SER A 496 25.41 7.36 48.86
C SER A 496 26.56 7.26 49.87
N ALA A 497 27.54 8.14 49.75
CA ALA A 497 28.48 8.48 50.80
C ALA A 497 28.06 9.82 51.38
#